data_5b643fbf09f20d0f72099e0305a4dd18
#
_entry.id   5b643fbf09f20d0f72099e0305a4dd18
#
_cell.length_a   1.000
_cell.length_b   1.000
_cell.length_c   1.000
_cell.angle_alpha   90.00
_cell.angle_beta   90.00
_cell.angle_gamma   90.00
#
_symmetry.space_group_name_H-M   'P 1'
#
loop_
_entity.id
_entity.type
_entity.pdbx_description
1 polymer ?
#
loop_
_entity_poly.entity_id
_entity_poly.type
_entity_poly.pdbx_seq_one_letter_code
_entity_poly.pdbx_strand_id
1 'polypeptide(L)'
;MPQGGLDWEMIAMVAAAASGAVIAWDWIAGRGGAQRSETRKGILEVAWPVLFIASMGMLLKFTDFAAVLLLAAVITGLIWLYDAKWARKRRMADVAEPVVVDMARAFFPVIVVVFMIRSFWVEPFKIPSGSMKPTLLVGDFILVNKYTYGIRLPVLNKKITDVNPIRRGDVVVFRYPADPAVDYIKRVVGLPGDKVEYRGKRLSVNGTLVPVEPSGFYTDAELNYLRLPTFSEKLGEKGHQMM
;
A
#
# COMPACT_ATOMS: atom_id res chain seq x y z
N MET A 1 -13.41 -12.53 21.81
CA MET A 1 -14.73 -12.70 21.17
C MET A 1 -14.47 -12.70 19.65
N PRO A 2 -14.89 -13.73 18.90
CA PRO A 2 -14.77 -13.67 17.45
C PRO A 2 -15.75 -12.61 16.96
N GLN A 3 -15.22 -11.54 16.39
CA GLN A 3 -16.04 -10.57 15.66
C GLN A 3 -16.58 -11.29 14.43
N GLY A 4 -17.87 -11.61 14.40
CA GLY A 4 -18.60 -12.16 13.27
C GLY A 4 -18.79 -11.13 12.15
N GLY A 5 -17.72 -10.52 11.69
CA GLY A 5 -17.68 -9.78 10.45
C GLY A 5 -17.56 -10.77 9.30
N LEU A 6 -18.40 -10.62 8.27
CA LEU A 6 -18.24 -11.35 7.02
C LEU A 6 -16.78 -11.31 6.61
N ASP A 7 -16.16 -12.49 6.53
CA ASP A 7 -14.77 -12.62 6.12
C ASP A 7 -14.65 -12.07 4.70
N TRP A 8 -14.07 -10.88 4.53
CA TRP A 8 -13.97 -10.23 3.23
C TRP A 8 -13.29 -11.15 2.20
N GLU A 9 -12.47 -12.08 2.68
CA GLU A 9 -11.80 -13.10 1.90
C GLU A 9 -12.78 -14.11 1.31
N MET A 10 -13.72 -14.55 2.12
CA MET A 10 -14.79 -15.43 1.65
C MET A 10 -15.66 -14.72 0.61
N ILE A 11 -15.94 -13.42 0.83
CA ILE A 11 -16.67 -12.59 -0.16
C ILE A 11 -15.88 -12.50 -1.46
N ALA A 12 -14.58 -12.21 -1.39
CA ALA A 12 -13.73 -12.11 -2.58
C ALA A 12 -13.62 -13.45 -3.33
N MET A 13 -13.48 -14.58 -2.62
CA MET A 13 -13.47 -15.92 -3.24
C MET A 13 -14.78 -16.24 -3.91
N VAL A 14 -15.91 -16.00 -3.26
CA VAL A 14 -17.24 -16.24 -3.82
C VAL A 14 -17.48 -15.35 -5.04
N ALA A 15 -17.13 -14.06 -4.96
CA ALA A 15 -17.25 -13.12 -6.05
C ALA A 15 -16.39 -13.53 -7.26
N ALA A 16 -15.14 -13.95 -7.03
CA ALA A 16 -14.25 -14.44 -8.08
C ALA A 16 -14.78 -15.73 -8.73
N ALA A 17 -15.27 -16.69 -7.92
CA ALA A 17 -15.83 -17.94 -8.41
C ALA A 17 -17.11 -17.72 -9.22
N ALA A 18 -18.03 -16.88 -8.72
CA ALA A 18 -19.28 -16.55 -9.42
C ALA A 18 -19.02 -15.84 -10.74
N SER A 19 -18.14 -14.83 -10.74
CA SER A 19 -17.76 -14.08 -11.95
C SER A 19 -17.05 -14.97 -12.96
N GLY A 20 -16.12 -15.82 -12.50
CA GLY A 20 -15.44 -16.81 -13.33
C GLY A 20 -16.40 -17.81 -13.98
N ALA A 21 -17.40 -18.30 -13.21
CA ALA A 21 -18.43 -19.20 -13.72
C ALA A 21 -19.29 -18.54 -14.81
N VAL A 22 -19.70 -17.27 -14.62
CA VAL A 22 -20.45 -16.50 -15.63
C VAL A 22 -19.65 -16.33 -16.92
N ILE A 23 -18.36 -15.99 -16.80
CA ILE A 23 -17.47 -15.81 -17.95
C ILE A 23 -17.25 -17.13 -18.68
N ALA A 24 -17.01 -18.23 -17.95
CA ALA A 24 -16.85 -19.56 -18.52
C ALA A 24 -18.14 -20.03 -19.21
N TRP A 25 -19.29 -19.79 -18.61
CA TRP A 25 -20.59 -20.08 -19.22
C TRP A 25 -20.80 -19.29 -20.52
N ASP A 26 -20.46 -17.99 -20.54
CA ASP A 26 -20.52 -17.18 -21.76
C ASP A 26 -19.63 -17.73 -22.86
N TRP A 27 -18.40 -18.15 -22.50
CA TRP A 27 -17.46 -18.69 -23.48
C TRP A 27 -17.95 -20.03 -24.07
N ILE A 28 -18.52 -20.93 -23.23
CA ILE A 28 -19.07 -22.21 -23.66
C ILE A 28 -20.32 -22.00 -24.56
N ALA A 29 -21.24 -21.15 -24.11
CA ALA A 29 -22.49 -20.89 -24.84
C ALA A 29 -22.24 -20.08 -26.13
N GLY A 30 -21.17 -19.29 -26.19
CA GLY A 30 -20.77 -18.53 -27.39
C GLY A 30 -20.24 -19.43 -28.52
N ARG A 31 -19.77 -20.65 -28.21
CA ARG A 31 -19.34 -21.63 -29.24
C ARG A 31 -20.47 -22.13 -30.12
N GLY A 32 -21.70 -22.04 -29.63
CA GLY A 32 -22.90 -22.45 -30.40
C GLY A 32 -23.40 -21.40 -31.42
N GLY A 33 -22.70 -20.30 -31.64
CA GLY A 33 -23.10 -19.28 -32.62
C GLY A 33 -24.28 -18.40 -32.19
N ALA A 34 -24.76 -18.52 -30.96
CA ALA A 34 -25.87 -17.73 -30.44
C ALA A 34 -25.45 -16.24 -30.30
N GLN A 35 -26.24 -15.35 -30.93
CA GLN A 35 -26.05 -13.91 -30.80
C GLN A 35 -26.23 -13.48 -29.33
N ARG A 36 -25.28 -12.74 -28.79
CA ARG A 36 -25.32 -12.27 -27.39
C ARG A 36 -26.52 -11.33 -27.19
N SER A 37 -27.43 -11.67 -26.30
CA SER A 37 -28.49 -10.76 -25.88
C SER A 37 -27.91 -9.57 -25.11
N GLU A 38 -28.61 -8.43 -25.11
CA GLU A 38 -28.19 -7.22 -24.37
C GLU A 38 -28.01 -7.51 -22.86
N THR A 39 -28.89 -8.31 -22.28
CA THR A 39 -28.80 -8.75 -20.88
C THR A 39 -27.49 -9.54 -20.60
N ARG A 40 -27.09 -10.38 -21.55
CA ARG A 40 -25.86 -11.17 -21.43
C ARG A 40 -24.62 -10.29 -21.53
N LYS A 41 -24.62 -9.25 -22.36
CA LYS A 41 -23.55 -8.25 -22.44
C LYS A 41 -23.43 -7.52 -21.10
N GLY A 42 -24.53 -6.99 -20.56
CA GLY A 42 -24.54 -6.28 -19.28
C GLY A 42 -24.02 -7.10 -18.12
N ILE A 43 -24.35 -8.41 -18.06
CA ILE A 43 -23.80 -9.30 -17.04
C ILE A 43 -22.28 -9.44 -17.16
N LEU A 44 -21.74 -9.55 -18.37
CA LEU A 44 -20.30 -9.65 -18.59
C LEU A 44 -19.56 -8.35 -18.27
N GLU A 45 -20.15 -7.20 -18.54
CA GLU A 45 -19.60 -5.90 -18.18
C GLU A 45 -19.38 -5.74 -16.67
N VAL A 46 -20.19 -6.41 -15.85
CA VAL A 46 -20.03 -6.46 -14.38
C VAL A 46 -19.10 -7.60 -13.94
N ALA A 47 -19.22 -8.77 -14.55
CA ALA A 47 -18.47 -9.95 -14.13
C ALA A 47 -16.94 -9.79 -14.28
N TRP A 48 -16.48 -9.15 -15.33
CA TRP A 48 -15.04 -8.92 -15.57
C TRP A 48 -14.38 -8.00 -14.52
N PRO A 49 -14.93 -6.79 -14.22
CA PRO A 49 -14.39 -5.95 -13.14
C PRO A 49 -14.38 -6.65 -11.78
N VAL A 50 -15.46 -7.36 -11.45
CA VAL A 50 -15.58 -8.08 -10.18
C VAL A 50 -14.54 -9.17 -10.08
N LEU A 51 -14.33 -9.97 -11.13
CA LEU A 51 -13.27 -10.98 -11.17
C LEU A 51 -11.89 -10.37 -11.01
N PHE A 52 -11.63 -9.27 -11.72
CA PHE A 52 -10.35 -8.57 -11.66
C PHE A 52 -10.05 -8.04 -10.25
N ILE A 53 -10.99 -7.31 -9.65
CA ILE A 53 -10.84 -6.72 -8.30
C ILE A 53 -10.71 -7.83 -7.25
N ALA A 54 -11.54 -8.87 -7.31
CA ALA A 54 -11.48 -9.98 -6.38
C ALA A 54 -10.14 -10.74 -6.48
N SER A 55 -9.65 -10.99 -7.70
CA SER A 55 -8.35 -11.62 -7.92
C SER A 55 -7.20 -10.78 -7.40
N MET A 56 -7.23 -9.46 -7.61
CA MET A 56 -6.24 -8.54 -7.02
C MET A 56 -6.26 -8.58 -5.50
N GLY A 57 -7.46 -8.54 -4.89
CA GLY A 57 -7.62 -8.63 -3.45
C GLY A 57 -7.06 -9.93 -2.86
N MET A 58 -7.24 -11.06 -3.54
CA MET A 58 -6.66 -12.34 -3.12
C MET A 58 -5.13 -12.36 -3.23
N LEU A 59 -4.56 -11.77 -4.28
CA LEU A 59 -3.10 -11.70 -4.48
C LEU A 59 -2.41 -10.89 -3.38
N LEU A 60 -3.09 -9.90 -2.79
CA LEU A 60 -2.55 -9.09 -1.69
C LEU A 60 -2.19 -9.88 -0.42
N LYS A 61 -2.68 -11.11 -0.28
CA LYS A 61 -2.28 -12.01 0.81
C LYS A 61 -0.87 -12.59 0.64
N PHE A 62 -0.46 -12.76 -0.61
CA PHE A 62 0.76 -13.49 -0.95
C PHE A 62 1.90 -12.56 -1.36
N THR A 63 1.57 -11.30 -1.66
CA THR A 63 2.56 -10.35 -2.14
C THR A 63 2.21 -8.92 -1.73
N ASP A 64 3.17 -8.02 -1.83
CA ASP A 64 2.94 -6.62 -1.52
C ASP A 64 2.08 -5.92 -2.59
N PHE A 65 1.45 -4.82 -2.18
CA PHE A 65 0.51 -4.08 -3.04
C PHE A 65 1.17 -3.54 -4.32
N ALA A 66 2.46 -3.20 -4.27
CA ALA A 66 3.19 -2.70 -5.44
C ALA A 66 3.37 -3.80 -6.49
N ALA A 67 3.61 -5.05 -6.05
CA ALA A 67 3.72 -6.20 -6.95
C ALA A 67 2.38 -6.52 -7.62
N VAL A 68 1.27 -6.43 -6.88
CA VAL A 68 -0.08 -6.63 -7.44
C VAL A 68 -0.40 -5.57 -8.50
N LEU A 69 -0.12 -4.30 -8.22
CA LEU A 69 -0.32 -3.21 -9.19
C LEU A 69 0.57 -3.38 -10.43
N LEU A 70 1.83 -3.78 -10.24
CA LEU A 70 2.73 -4.04 -11.36
C LEU A 70 2.22 -5.17 -12.25
N LEU A 71 1.79 -6.28 -11.65
CA LEU A 71 1.22 -7.41 -12.37
C LEU A 71 -0.03 -7.00 -13.14
N ALA A 72 -0.93 -6.24 -12.50
CA ALA A 72 -2.14 -5.73 -13.13
C ALA A 72 -1.83 -4.78 -14.30
N ALA A 73 -0.84 -3.87 -14.14
CA ALA A 73 -0.38 -3.00 -15.21
C ALA A 73 0.19 -3.79 -16.38
N VAL A 74 1.01 -4.82 -16.11
CA VAL A 74 1.59 -5.68 -17.16
C VAL A 74 0.49 -6.43 -17.91
N ILE A 75 -0.44 -7.07 -17.20
CA ILE A 75 -1.53 -7.84 -17.83
C ILE A 75 -2.43 -6.93 -18.68
N THR A 76 -2.92 -5.83 -18.12
CA THR A 76 -3.80 -4.91 -18.84
C THR A 76 -3.07 -4.23 -19.99
N GLY A 77 -1.81 -3.86 -19.81
CA GLY A 77 -0.96 -3.30 -20.87
C GLY A 77 -0.72 -4.26 -22.02
N LEU A 78 -0.44 -5.54 -21.73
CA LEU A 78 -0.24 -6.57 -22.75
C LEU A 78 -1.52 -6.85 -23.55
N ILE A 79 -2.69 -6.91 -22.89
CA ILE A 79 -3.99 -7.08 -23.54
C ILE A 79 -4.26 -5.91 -24.49
N TRP A 80 -4.11 -4.68 -24.00
CA TRP A 80 -4.30 -3.48 -24.81
C TRP A 80 -3.31 -3.40 -25.98
N LEU A 81 -2.02 -3.68 -25.75
CA LEU A 81 -0.99 -3.64 -26.79
C LEU A 81 -1.21 -4.71 -27.86
N TYR A 82 -1.60 -5.93 -27.45
CA TYR A 82 -1.94 -7.00 -28.38
C TYR A 82 -3.13 -6.62 -29.27
N ASP A 83 -4.20 -6.08 -28.69
CA ASP A 83 -5.34 -5.63 -29.46
C ASP A 83 -4.95 -4.50 -30.44
N ALA A 84 -4.26 -3.47 -29.96
CA ALA A 84 -3.87 -2.32 -30.75
C ALA A 84 -2.96 -2.70 -31.94
N LYS A 85 -2.03 -3.65 -31.76
CA LYS A 85 -1.09 -4.02 -32.82
C LYS A 85 -1.62 -5.06 -33.79
N TRP A 86 -2.37 -6.04 -33.30
CA TRP A 86 -2.75 -7.22 -34.09
C TRP A 86 -4.25 -7.47 -34.18
N ALA A 87 -4.97 -7.57 -33.07
CA ALA A 87 -6.36 -8.00 -33.06
C ALA A 87 -7.30 -6.98 -33.73
N ARG A 88 -7.15 -5.69 -33.44
CA ARG A 88 -7.93 -4.61 -34.02
C ARG A 88 -7.85 -4.55 -35.53
N LYS A 89 -6.65 -4.80 -36.11
CA LYS A 89 -6.43 -4.79 -37.57
C LYS A 89 -7.10 -5.95 -38.30
N ARG A 90 -7.37 -7.05 -37.59
CA ARG A 90 -8.01 -8.28 -38.12
C ARG A 90 -9.51 -8.33 -37.82
N ARG A 91 -10.04 -7.43 -37.00
CA ARG A 91 -11.44 -7.37 -36.65
C ARG A 91 -12.23 -6.73 -37.78
N MET A 92 -13.33 -7.40 -38.21
CA MET A 92 -14.28 -6.85 -39.14
C MET A 92 -14.98 -5.64 -38.51
N ALA A 93 -15.41 -4.66 -39.34
CA ALA A 93 -15.99 -3.41 -38.86
C ALA A 93 -17.26 -3.60 -38.00
N ASP A 94 -18.02 -4.67 -38.24
CA ASP A 94 -19.28 -4.95 -37.57
C ASP A 94 -19.11 -5.78 -36.27
N VAL A 95 -17.87 -6.19 -35.92
CA VAL A 95 -17.63 -6.97 -34.71
C VAL A 95 -17.28 -6.05 -33.56
N ALA A 96 -18.13 -6.08 -32.52
CA ALA A 96 -17.92 -5.31 -31.30
C ALA A 96 -16.59 -5.65 -30.62
N GLU A 97 -15.99 -4.66 -29.97
CA GLU A 97 -14.77 -4.86 -29.19
C GLU A 97 -15.02 -5.81 -28.02
N PRO A 98 -14.11 -6.75 -27.72
CA PRO A 98 -14.23 -7.61 -26.55
C PRO A 98 -14.20 -6.77 -25.26
N VAL A 99 -15.10 -7.09 -24.31
CA VAL A 99 -15.20 -6.39 -23.01
C VAL A 99 -13.86 -6.33 -22.29
N VAL A 100 -13.07 -7.42 -22.35
CA VAL A 100 -11.74 -7.50 -21.73
C VAL A 100 -10.78 -6.44 -22.28
N VAL A 101 -10.84 -6.16 -23.57
CA VAL A 101 -9.95 -5.16 -24.22
C VAL A 101 -10.36 -3.75 -23.82
N ASP A 102 -11.66 -3.48 -23.82
CA ASP A 102 -12.20 -2.18 -23.40
C ASP A 102 -11.83 -1.89 -21.94
N MET A 103 -12.03 -2.87 -21.06
CA MET A 103 -11.60 -2.78 -19.67
C MET A 103 -10.07 -2.59 -19.52
N ALA A 104 -9.27 -3.38 -20.23
CA ALA A 104 -7.82 -3.26 -20.18
C ALA A 104 -7.38 -1.85 -20.59
N ARG A 105 -8.00 -1.28 -21.61
CA ARG A 105 -7.74 0.09 -22.07
C ARG A 105 -8.14 1.14 -21.03
N ALA A 106 -9.29 0.97 -20.38
CA ALA A 106 -9.79 1.92 -19.38
C ALA A 106 -8.95 1.87 -18.09
N PHE A 107 -8.62 0.67 -17.59
CA PHE A 107 -7.93 0.51 -16.32
C PHE A 107 -6.40 0.67 -16.40
N PHE A 108 -5.77 0.33 -17.51
CA PHE A 108 -4.31 0.39 -17.64
C PHE A 108 -3.71 1.75 -17.24
N PRO A 109 -4.17 2.90 -17.78
CA PRO A 109 -3.59 4.20 -17.42
C PRO A 109 -3.79 4.54 -15.96
N VAL A 110 -4.94 4.20 -15.37
CA VAL A 110 -5.24 4.45 -13.96
C VAL A 110 -4.33 3.61 -13.06
N ILE A 111 -4.18 2.31 -13.36
CA ILE A 111 -3.30 1.41 -12.61
C ILE A 111 -1.86 1.89 -12.69
N VAL A 112 -1.38 2.30 -13.86
CA VAL A 112 0.00 2.81 -14.03
C VAL A 112 0.20 4.08 -13.20
N VAL A 113 -0.73 5.03 -13.24
CA VAL A 113 -0.63 6.27 -12.44
C VAL A 113 -0.59 5.97 -10.95
N VAL A 114 -1.51 5.12 -10.45
CA VAL A 114 -1.55 4.72 -9.03
C VAL A 114 -0.27 3.97 -8.64
N PHE A 115 0.20 3.06 -9.50
CA PHE A 115 1.46 2.35 -9.29
C PHE A 115 2.66 3.31 -9.18
N MET A 116 2.77 4.29 -10.08
CA MET A 116 3.86 5.27 -10.06
C MET A 116 3.83 6.15 -8.81
N ILE A 117 2.65 6.67 -8.45
CA ILE A 117 2.51 7.50 -7.24
C ILE A 117 2.89 6.70 -6.00
N ARG A 118 2.31 5.52 -5.81
CA ARG A 118 2.53 4.68 -4.63
C ARG A 118 3.94 4.09 -4.56
N SER A 119 4.55 3.79 -5.69
CA SER A 119 5.89 3.20 -5.73
C SER A 119 7.01 4.20 -5.50
N PHE A 120 6.86 5.42 -6.00
CA PHE A 120 7.96 6.39 -6.04
C PHE A 120 7.69 7.68 -5.26
N TRP A 121 6.45 8.02 -4.99
CA TRP A 121 6.11 9.32 -4.42
C TRP A 121 5.65 9.21 -2.98
N VAL A 122 4.44 8.72 -2.74
CA VAL A 122 3.85 8.67 -1.40
C VAL A 122 3.12 7.36 -1.13
N GLU A 123 3.14 6.93 0.12
CA GLU A 123 2.43 5.75 0.58
C GLU A 123 1.61 6.06 1.84
N PRO A 124 0.28 5.81 1.82
CA PRO A 124 -0.54 6.00 3.01
C PRO A 124 -0.32 4.85 4.00
N PHE A 125 -0.16 5.22 5.29
CA PHE A 125 -0.09 4.27 6.41
C PHE A 125 -1.10 4.68 7.48
N LYS A 126 -1.64 3.68 8.17
CA LYS A 126 -2.42 3.86 9.39
C LYS A 126 -1.55 3.49 10.58
N ILE A 127 -1.51 4.34 11.60
CA ILE A 127 -0.70 4.13 12.80
C ILE A 127 -1.33 3.03 13.67
N PRO A 128 -0.66 1.87 13.87
CA PRO A 128 -1.24 0.76 14.62
C PRO A 128 -0.94 0.80 16.12
N SER A 129 0.04 1.60 16.55
CA SER A 129 0.54 1.56 17.94
C SER A 129 0.87 2.94 18.49
N GLY A 130 0.77 3.10 19.82
CA GLY A 130 1.05 4.36 20.52
C GLY A 130 2.54 4.67 20.75
N SER A 131 3.48 3.92 20.16
CA SER A 131 4.93 4.09 20.43
C SER A 131 5.52 5.43 19.98
N MET A 132 4.76 6.23 19.24
CA MET A 132 5.15 7.56 18.76
C MET A 132 4.29 8.67 19.39
N LYS A 133 3.47 8.35 20.41
CA LYS A 133 2.73 9.37 21.19
C LYS A 133 3.71 10.33 21.89
N PRO A 134 3.35 11.60 22.01
CA PRO A 134 2.15 12.27 21.52
C PRO A 134 2.22 12.72 20.05
N THR A 135 3.35 12.48 19.35
CA THR A 135 3.56 12.99 17.98
C THR A 135 2.61 12.34 16.95
N LEU A 136 2.37 11.03 17.08
CA LEU A 136 1.44 10.26 16.23
C LEU A 136 0.52 9.45 17.14
N LEU A 137 -0.79 9.52 16.86
CA LEU A 137 -1.80 8.80 17.62
C LEU A 137 -2.18 7.49 16.95
N VAL A 138 -2.65 6.53 17.74
CA VAL A 138 -3.20 5.29 17.21
C VAL A 138 -4.43 5.60 16.36
N GLY A 139 -4.46 5.06 15.15
CA GLY A 139 -5.54 5.30 14.20
C GLY A 139 -5.30 6.44 13.21
N ASP A 140 -4.29 7.29 13.43
CA ASP A 140 -3.95 8.36 12.49
C ASP A 140 -3.58 7.79 11.12
N PHE A 141 -3.95 8.54 10.07
CA PHE A 141 -3.49 8.29 8.70
C PHE A 141 -2.36 9.26 8.37
N ILE A 142 -1.25 8.71 7.90
CA ILE A 142 -0.09 9.49 7.48
C ILE A 142 0.27 9.17 6.03
N LEU A 143 0.89 10.13 5.36
CA LEU A 143 1.50 9.94 4.05
C LEU A 143 3.02 9.89 4.20
N VAL A 144 3.59 8.74 3.88
CA VAL A 144 5.04 8.52 3.91
C VAL A 144 5.64 8.90 2.58
N ASN A 145 6.62 9.79 2.63
CA ASN A 145 7.38 10.21 1.47
C ASN A 145 8.43 9.15 1.12
N LYS A 146 8.41 8.65 -0.11
CA LYS A 146 9.29 7.54 -0.54
C LYS A 146 10.60 7.98 -1.21
N TYR A 147 10.71 9.23 -1.61
CA TYR A 147 11.89 9.75 -2.34
C TYR A 147 12.88 10.52 -1.48
N THR A 148 12.56 10.88 -0.24
CA THR A 148 13.40 11.74 0.61
C THR A 148 14.82 11.20 0.79
N TYR A 149 14.98 9.90 1.02
CA TYR A 149 16.28 9.27 1.26
C TYR A 149 16.85 8.50 0.07
N GLY A 150 16.14 8.53 -1.05
CA GLY A 150 16.53 7.87 -2.28
C GLY A 150 15.41 7.11 -2.94
N ILE A 151 15.56 6.86 -4.23
CA ILE A 151 14.59 6.13 -5.02
C ILE A 151 14.90 4.63 -4.93
N ARG A 152 13.85 3.85 -4.68
CA ARG A 152 13.94 2.38 -4.63
C ARG A 152 13.09 1.75 -5.72
N LEU A 153 13.60 0.66 -6.31
CA LEU A 153 12.82 -0.17 -7.23
C LEU A 153 11.62 -0.77 -6.48
N PRO A 154 10.40 -0.60 -7.00
CA PRO A 154 9.25 -1.28 -6.42
C PRO A 154 9.46 -2.81 -6.50
N VAL A 155 8.79 -3.55 -5.62
CA VAL A 155 8.88 -5.01 -5.49
C VAL A 155 10.25 -5.50 -4.99
N LEU A 156 11.33 -5.17 -5.69
CA LEU A 156 12.70 -5.58 -5.32
C LEU A 156 13.28 -4.78 -4.15
N ASN A 157 12.69 -3.64 -3.83
CA ASN A 157 13.11 -2.71 -2.78
C ASN A 157 14.61 -2.31 -2.82
N LYS A 158 15.25 -2.48 -3.99
CA LYS A 158 16.66 -2.14 -4.20
C LYS A 158 16.80 -0.64 -4.42
N LYS A 159 17.65 0.03 -3.64
CA LYS A 159 17.94 1.44 -3.79
C LYS A 159 18.71 1.70 -5.08
N ILE A 160 18.24 2.66 -5.89
CA ILE A 160 18.84 3.05 -7.17
C ILE A 160 19.69 4.30 -6.99
N THR A 161 19.15 5.28 -6.24
CA THR A 161 19.81 6.59 -6.04
C THR A 161 19.76 6.99 -4.59
N ASP A 162 20.77 7.74 -4.16
CA ASP A 162 20.76 8.48 -2.90
C ASP A 162 20.28 9.91 -3.17
N VAL A 163 19.41 10.45 -2.30
CA VAL A 163 18.90 11.82 -2.41
C VAL A 163 19.34 12.63 -1.21
N ASN A 164 18.89 12.30 0.00
CA ASN A 164 19.31 12.97 1.22
C ASN A 164 19.84 11.95 2.25
N PRO A 165 20.80 12.35 3.11
CA PRO A 165 21.18 11.53 4.25
C PRO A 165 20.08 11.54 5.32
N ILE A 166 19.94 10.43 6.03
CA ILE A 166 19.12 10.34 7.24
C ILE A 166 19.75 11.22 8.32
N ARG A 167 18.93 11.94 9.08
CA ARG A 167 19.36 12.80 10.19
C ARG A 167 18.78 12.33 11.51
N ARG A 168 19.46 12.62 12.61
CA ARG A 168 18.90 12.40 13.95
C ARG A 168 17.61 13.20 14.13
N GLY A 169 16.62 12.60 14.78
CA GLY A 169 15.30 13.18 14.94
C GLY A 169 14.33 12.94 13.77
N ASP A 170 14.78 12.39 12.64
CA ASP A 170 13.87 12.02 11.54
C ASP A 170 12.90 10.90 11.98
N VAL A 171 11.64 11.02 11.57
CA VAL A 171 10.68 9.93 11.69
C VAL A 171 10.71 9.12 10.41
N VAL A 172 10.99 7.83 10.54
CA VAL A 172 11.15 6.93 9.39
C VAL A 172 10.24 5.73 9.50
N VAL A 173 9.76 5.27 8.34
CA VAL A 173 9.10 3.98 8.18
C VAL A 173 10.10 2.99 7.60
N PHE A 174 10.20 1.82 8.19
CA PHE A 174 11.12 0.78 7.75
C PHE A 174 10.55 -0.61 8.04
N ARG A 175 10.96 -1.59 7.26
CA ARG A 175 10.61 -2.99 7.47
C ARG A 175 11.30 -3.52 8.72
N TYR A 176 10.54 -4.18 9.61
CA TYR A 176 11.11 -4.75 10.83
C TYR A 176 12.10 -5.86 10.48
N PRO A 177 13.37 -5.81 10.94
CA PRO A 177 14.39 -6.75 10.50
C PRO A 177 14.13 -8.23 10.84
N ALA A 178 13.41 -8.50 11.94
CA ALA A 178 13.07 -9.87 12.33
C ALA A 178 11.84 -10.42 11.58
N ASP A 179 10.96 -9.53 11.08
CA ASP A 179 9.80 -9.88 10.28
C ASP A 179 9.57 -8.78 9.22
N PRO A 180 10.13 -8.91 8.03
CA PRO A 180 10.03 -7.90 6.97
C PRO A 180 8.62 -7.68 6.40
N ALA A 181 7.63 -8.48 6.82
CA ALA A 181 6.23 -8.25 6.47
C ALA A 181 5.60 -7.13 7.30
N VAL A 182 6.24 -6.73 8.41
CA VAL A 182 5.74 -5.71 9.33
C VAL A 182 6.53 -4.41 9.17
N ASP A 183 5.83 -3.31 8.96
CA ASP A 183 6.42 -1.98 8.91
C ASP A 183 6.41 -1.31 10.29
N TYR A 184 7.54 -0.73 10.66
CA TYR A 184 7.71 0.04 11.89
C TYR A 184 7.89 1.53 11.57
N ILE A 185 7.34 2.36 12.45
CA ILE A 185 7.51 3.80 12.44
C ILE A 185 8.25 4.19 13.70
N LYS A 186 9.46 4.72 13.57
CA LYS A 186 10.30 5.14 14.71
C LYS A 186 11.07 6.41 14.38
N ARG A 187 11.56 7.05 15.46
CA ARG A 187 12.44 8.20 15.35
C ARG A 187 13.89 7.76 15.35
N VAL A 188 14.69 8.34 14.45
CA VAL A 188 16.12 8.07 14.35
C VAL A 188 16.84 8.77 15.51
N VAL A 189 17.48 7.99 16.34
CA VAL A 189 18.25 8.45 17.50
C VAL A 189 19.74 8.51 17.18
N GLY A 190 20.28 7.45 16.58
CA GLY A 190 21.69 7.32 16.22
C GLY A 190 21.86 7.09 14.72
N LEU A 191 23.00 7.48 14.21
CA LEU A 191 23.45 7.26 12.83
C LEU A 191 24.55 6.19 12.81
N PRO A 192 24.89 5.62 11.65
CA PRO A 192 25.99 4.66 11.54
C PRO A 192 27.27 5.21 12.15
N GLY A 193 27.89 4.44 13.05
CA GLY A 193 29.09 4.84 13.79
C GLY A 193 28.83 5.53 15.14
N ASP A 194 27.57 5.90 15.45
CA ASP A 194 27.25 6.49 16.74
C ASP A 194 27.24 5.44 17.86
N LYS A 195 27.75 5.83 19.02
CA LYS A 195 27.58 5.11 20.28
C LYS A 195 26.32 5.64 20.98
N VAL A 196 25.28 4.83 21.05
CA VAL A 196 24.02 5.17 21.73
C VAL A 196 23.96 4.46 23.07
N GLU A 197 23.69 5.20 24.14
CA GLU A 197 23.56 4.67 25.49
C GLU A 197 22.27 5.18 26.13
N TYR A 198 21.51 4.27 26.77
CA TYR A 198 20.30 4.59 27.50
C TYR A 198 20.37 4.06 28.93
N ARG A 199 20.51 4.98 29.88
CA ARG A 199 20.59 4.67 31.31
C ARG A 199 19.72 5.59 32.14
N GLY A 200 19.03 5.04 33.12
CA GLY A 200 18.19 5.82 34.03
C GLY A 200 17.15 6.66 33.33
N LYS A 201 16.56 6.17 32.25
CA LYS A 201 15.62 6.90 31.39
C LYS A 201 16.23 8.15 30.71
N ARG A 202 17.54 8.20 30.54
CA ARG A 202 18.26 9.24 29.84
C ARG A 202 19.04 8.68 28.67
N LEU A 203 18.95 9.35 27.56
CA LEU A 203 19.64 9.03 26.32
C LEU A 203 20.92 9.82 26.21
N SER A 204 22.01 9.16 25.83
CA SER A 204 23.24 9.84 25.39
C SER A 204 23.69 9.30 24.04
N VAL A 205 24.25 10.20 23.24
CA VAL A 205 24.81 9.88 21.92
C VAL A 205 26.25 10.38 21.88
N ASN A 206 27.18 9.47 21.61
CA ASN A 206 28.62 9.74 21.62
C ASN A 206 29.12 10.38 22.93
N GLY A 207 28.59 9.90 24.06
CA GLY A 207 28.93 10.39 25.39
C GLY A 207 28.26 11.72 25.78
N THR A 208 27.53 12.36 24.86
CA THR A 208 26.79 13.60 25.15
C THR A 208 25.36 13.28 25.53
N LEU A 209 24.93 13.75 26.71
CA LEU A 209 23.56 13.58 27.18
C LEU A 209 22.59 14.40 26.30
N VAL A 210 21.51 13.76 25.86
CA VAL A 210 20.45 14.46 25.11
C VAL A 210 19.63 15.29 26.09
N PRO A 211 19.47 16.61 25.86
CA PRO A 211 18.68 17.48 26.72
C PRO A 211 17.21 17.09 26.71
N VAL A 212 16.62 17.01 27.89
CA VAL A 212 15.21 16.72 28.13
C VAL A 212 14.64 17.74 29.09
N GLU A 213 13.61 18.48 28.66
CA GLU A 213 12.95 19.49 29.46
C GLU A 213 11.47 19.16 29.66
N PRO A 214 10.87 19.40 30.85
CA PRO A 214 9.45 19.25 31.04
C PRO A 214 8.67 20.16 30.09
N SER A 215 7.67 19.62 29.37
CA SER A 215 6.89 20.39 28.39
C SER A 215 5.38 20.43 28.69
N GLY A 216 4.93 19.79 29.77
CA GLY A 216 3.53 19.82 30.19
C GLY A 216 2.92 18.45 30.44
N PHE A 217 1.67 18.26 30.04
CA PHE A 217 0.94 17.01 30.22
C PHE A 217 0.18 16.64 28.95
N TYR A 218 0.17 15.36 28.64
CA TYR A 218 -0.68 14.76 27.63
C TYR A 218 -1.81 13.99 28.29
N THR A 219 -3.05 14.18 27.82
CA THR A 219 -4.20 13.42 28.30
C THR A 219 -4.49 12.30 27.31
N ASP A 220 -4.28 11.06 27.72
CA ASP A 220 -4.47 9.89 26.86
C ASP A 220 -5.91 9.37 26.94
N ALA A 221 -6.66 9.51 25.84
CA ALA A 221 -8.05 9.05 25.76
C ALA A 221 -8.17 7.51 25.82
N GLU A 222 -7.15 6.77 25.38
CA GLU A 222 -7.14 5.30 25.44
C GLU A 222 -6.89 4.77 26.86
N LEU A 223 -6.26 5.58 27.71
CA LEU A 223 -5.96 5.26 29.11
C LEU A 223 -6.93 5.97 30.06
N ASN A 224 -8.22 6.01 29.74
CA ASN A 224 -9.27 6.64 30.57
C ASN A 224 -8.94 8.10 30.94
N TYR A 225 -8.44 8.87 29.99
CA TYR A 225 -8.06 10.28 30.18
C TYR A 225 -6.97 10.49 31.25
N LEU A 226 -6.09 9.51 31.43
CA LEU A 226 -4.93 9.65 32.32
C LEU A 226 -4.02 10.79 31.83
N ARG A 227 -3.64 11.68 32.75
CA ARG A 227 -2.69 12.75 32.47
C ARG A 227 -1.28 12.25 32.67
N LEU A 228 -0.52 12.20 31.59
CA LEU A 228 0.88 11.77 31.58
C LEU A 228 1.80 12.96 31.41
N PRO A 229 2.90 13.07 32.18
CA PRO A 229 3.87 14.13 31.98
C PRO A 229 4.50 14.00 30.60
N THR A 230 4.69 15.14 29.92
CA THR A 230 5.39 15.23 28.66
C THR A 230 6.67 15.99 28.80
N PHE A 231 7.65 15.59 28.01
CA PHE A 231 8.95 16.18 27.96
C PHE A 231 9.28 16.58 26.51
N SER A 232 10.07 17.62 26.37
CA SER A 232 10.68 17.99 25.10
C SER A 232 12.11 17.46 25.06
N GLU A 233 12.42 16.65 24.06
CA GLU A 233 13.75 16.12 23.80
C GLU A 233 14.28 16.71 22.51
N LYS A 234 15.58 17.08 22.47
CA LYS A 234 16.22 17.66 21.30
C LYS A 234 17.28 16.72 20.73
N LEU A 235 16.99 16.10 19.60
CA LEU A 235 17.90 15.23 18.85
C LEU A 235 18.53 16.01 17.68
N GLY A 236 19.77 16.45 17.85
CA GLY A 236 20.42 17.34 16.91
C GLY A 236 19.70 18.69 16.85
N GLU A 237 19.25 19.09 15.65
CA GLU A 237 18.48 20.33 15.46
C GLU A 237 16.96 20.16 15.67
N LYS A 238 16.47 18.93 15.76
CA LYS A 238 15.04 18.61 15.84
C LYS A 238 14.60 18.39 17.29
N GLY A 239 13.68 19.23 17.74
CA GLY A 239 12.95 19.03 18.98
C GLY A 239 11.69 18.19 18.76
N HIS A 240 11.31 17.38 19.73
CA HIS A 240 10.06 16.62 19.73
C HIS A 240 9.57 16.36 21.16
N GLN A 241 8.27 16.09 21.28
CA GLN A 241 7.70 15.69 22.55
C GLN A 241 7.76 14.18 22.74
N MET A 242 7.95 13.77 23.99
CA MET A 242 7.93 12.36 24.44
C MET A 242 7.18 12.23 25.78
N MET A 243 6.80 11.00 26.11
CA MET A 243 6.17 10.65 27.39
C MET A 243 7.03 9.69 28.18
#